data_b038eca7c93b0c9b2c224346cd7eb92f
#
_entry.id   b038eca7c93b0c9b2c224346cd7eb92f
#
_cell.length_a   1.000
_cell.length_b   1.000
_cell.length_c   1.000
_cell.angle_alpha   90.00
_cell.angle_beta   90.00
_cell.angle_gamma   90.00
#
_symmetry.space_group_name_H-M   'P 1'
#
loop_
_entity.id
_entity.type
_entity.pdbx_description
1 polymer ?
#
loop_
_entity_poly.entity_id
_entity_poly.type
_entity_poly.pdbx_seq_one_letter_code
_entity_poly.pdbx_strand_id
1 'polypeptide(L)'
;MLKKLEEIKCYAAVPKEYSDKLVLQAKFGVAVERWIEANQIDAVAVQCWDSLEQNYGCAACVTMSMLGEKLLPAACEVDIAGAVSMYALTLAAQGQSALLDWNNNFAEDRNKCVCTHCGNFPKSFVRNDLKLGTLGVLGRTLGKVNTFGAVYGKVTKGDFTFFRISTDDTKGAIKAYLGTGEITDDPYGMDGCIAVTKVNNLQTLMKYICKNGFEHHVAMVRNDVKEILNEAIEDYLGWNLYVHE
;
A
#
# COMPACT_ATOMS: atom_id res chain seq x y z
N MET A 1 7.88 6.72 -23.55
CA MET A 1 6.47 7.10 -23.36
C MET A 1 5.49 6.13 -24.01
N LEU A 2 5.54 5.88 -25.34
CA LEU A 2 4.64 4.92 -26.01
C LEU A 2 4.73 3.51 -25.39
N LYS A 3 5.93 3.03 -25.12
CA LYS A 3 6.14 1.75 -24.42
C LYS A 3 5.44 1.72 -23.05
N LYS A 4 5.55 2.79 -22.25
CA LYS A 4 4.89 2.87 -20.94
C LYS A 4 3.36 2.88 -21.06
N LEU A 5 2.80 3.52 -22.08
CA LEU A 5 1.38 3.47 -22.39
C LEU A 5 0.88 2.03 -22.60
N GLU A 6 1.59 1.26 -23.41
CA GLU A 6 1.23 -0.15 -23.65
C GLU A 6 1.46 -1.00 -22.40
N GLU A 7 2.52 -0.75 -21.62
CA GLU A 7 2.72 -1.43 -20.32
C GLU A 7 1.52 -1.23 -19.39
N ILE A 8 1.02 -0.01 -19.25
CA ILE A 8 -0.15 0.29 -18.39
C ILE A 8 -1.41 -0.43 -18.91
N LYS A 9 -1.65 -0.41 -20.23
CA LYS A 9 -2.80 -1.12 -20.83
C LYS A 9 -2.74 -2.64 -20.64
N CYS A 10 -1.55 -3.21 -20.67
CA CYS A 10 -1.33 -4.64 -20.38
C CYS A 10 -1.42 -4.95 -18.89
N TYR A 11 -1.12 -3.97 -18.04
CA TYR A 11 -1.11 -4.13 -16.59
C TYR A 11 -2.53 -4.18 -16.01
N ALA A 12 -3.41 -3.27 -16.43
CA ALA A 12 -4.75 -3.13 -15.89
C ALA A 12 -5.77 -2.74 -16.98
N ALA A 13 -7.04 -3.12 -16.79
CA ALA A 13 -8.13 -2.66 -17.65
C ALA A 13 -8.32 -1.15 -17.53
N VAL A 14 -8.34 -0.44 -18.65
CA VAL A 14 -8.48 1.01 -18.73
C VAL A 14 -9.84 1.38 -19.32
N PRO A 15 -10.71 2.13 -18.61
CA PRO A 15 -11.96 2.63 -19.17
C PRO A 15 -11.70 3.60 -20.33
N LYS A 16 -12.51 3.47 -21.40
CA LYS A 16 -12.31 4.24 -22.64
C LYS A 16 -12.40 5.76 -22.45
N GLU A 17 -13.24 6.20 -21.53
CA GLU A 17 -13.46 7.62 -21.20
C GLU A 17 -12.25 8.33 -20.61
N TYR A 18 -11.23 7.59 -20.15
CA TYR A 18 -10.00 8.13 -19.57
C TYR A 18 -8.76 7.95 -20.46
N SER A 19 -8.92 7.64 -21.74
CA SER A 19 -7.81 7.43 -22.67
C SER A 19 -6.81 8.59 -22.71
N ASP A 20 -7.29 9.84 -22.64
CA ASP A 20 -6.43 11.03 -22.65
C ASP A 20 -5.60 11.17 -21.36
N LYS A 21 -6.19 10.80 -20.21
CA LYS A 21 -5.50 10.80 -18.92
C LYS A 21 -4.41 9.73 -18.83
N LEU A 22 -4.53 8.67 -19.60
CA LEU A 22 -3.51 7.60 -19.64
C LEU A 22 -2.15 8.13 -20.11
N VAL A 23 -2.12 9.16 -20.96
CA VAL A 23 -0.88 9.83 -21.38
C VAL A 23 -0.18 10.50 -20.20
N LEU A 24 -0.93 11.12 -19.29
CA LEU A 24 -0.37 11.70 -18.07
C LEU A 24 0.23 10.62 -17.18
N GLN A 25 -0.49 9.49 -16.98
CA GLN A 25 0.01 8.34 -16.25
C GLN A 25 1.34 7.81 -16.83
N ALA A 26 1.41 7.67 -18.15
CA ALA A 26 2.62 7.19 -18.80
C ALA A 26 3.80 8.18 -18.65
N LYS A 27 3.55 9.48 -18.74
CA LYS A 27 4.59 10.51 -18.52
C LYS A 27 5.10 10.49 -17.08
N PHE A 28 4.18 10.45 -16.11
CA PHE A 28 4.51 10.38 -14.70
C PHE A 28 5.33 9.11 -14.38
N GLY A 29 4.87 7.94 -14.81
CA GLY A 29 5.56 6.69 -14.60
C GLY A 29 6.98 6.68 -15.17
N VAL A 30 7.18 7.21 -16.39
CA VAL A 30 8.52 7.33 -16.99
C VAL A 30 9.42 8.28 -16.21
N ALA A 31 8.87 9.41 -15.73
CA ALA A 31 9.65 10.38 -14.96
C ALA A 31 10.11 9.78 -13.62
N VAL A 32 9.22 9.11 -12.91
CA VAL A 32 9.52 8.45 -11.64
C VAL A 32 10.53 7.32 -11.81
N GLU A 33 10.33 6.43 -12.80
CA GLU A 33 11.27 5.32 -13.05
C GLU A 33 12.68 5.82 -13.40
N ARG A 34 12.80 6.86 -14.22
CA ARG A 34 14.10 7.47 -14.54
C ARG A 34 14.77 8.10 -13.33
N TRP A 35 14.00 8.75 -12.47
CA TRP A 35 14.52 9.35 -11.25
C TRP A 35 15.02 8.28 -10.27
N ILE A 36 14.26 7.19 -10.10
CA ILE A 36 14.64 6.03 -9.29
C ILE A 36 15.95 5.42 -9.81
N GLU A 37 16.05 5.16 -11.10
CA GLU A 37 17.24 4.58 -11.73
C GLU A 37 18.47 5.49 -11.58
N ALA A 38 18.32 6.79 -11.86
CA ALA A 38 19.40 7.77 -11.77
C ALA A 38 19.95 7.97 -10.35
N ASN A 39 19.13 7.72 -9.32
CA ASN A 39 19.50 7.91 -7.92
C ASN A 39 19.67 6.58 -7.15
N GLN A 40 19.57 5.44 -7.81
CA GLN A 40 19.74 4.11 -7.20
C GLN A 40 18.83 3.91 -5.97
N ILE A 41 17.54 4.19 -6.15
CA ILE A 41 16.54 4.17 -5.06
C ILE A 41 15.91 2.78 -4.99
N ASP A 42 15.85 2.20 -3.79
CA ASP A 42 15.27 0.87 -3.52
C ASP A 42 13.82 0.93 -3.04
N ALA A 43 13.36 2.07 -2.51
CA ALA A 43 11.98 2.30 -2.10
C ALA A 43 11.64 3.79 -2.21
N VAL A 44 10.37 4.12 -2.46
CA VAL A 44 9.91 5.51 -2.61
C VAL A 44 8.69 5.80 -1.75
N ALA A 45 8.54 7.05 -1.35
CA ALA A 45 7.30 7.60 -0.79
C ALA A 45 6.83 8.74 -1.69
N VAL A 46 5.63 8.62 -2.26
CA VAL A 46 5.10 9.52 -3.28
C VAL A 46 4.08 10.47 -2.68
N GLN A 47 4.29 11.78 -2.86
CA GLN A 47 3.27 12.77 -2.52
C GLN A 47 2.17 12.77 -3.59
N CYS A 48 1.19 11.89 -3.42
CA CYS A 48 0.06 11.79 -4.33
C CYS A 48 -1.03 12.80 -3.97
N TRP A 49 -1.51 12.77 -2.75
CA TRP A 49 -2.66 13.51 -2.28
C TRP A 49 -2.20 14.81 -1.59
N ASP A 50 -2.73 15.93 -1.95
CA ASP A 50 -3.67 16.26 -3.03
C ASP A 50 -2.95 16.95 -4.21
N SER A 51 -1.66 17.18 -4.02
CA SER A 51 -0.81 18.01 -4.88
C SER A 51 -0.71 17.49 -6.32
N LEU A 52 -0.54 16.18 -6.50
CA LEU A 52 -0.42 15.59 -7.83
C LEU A 52 -1.74 15.68 -8.60
N GLU A 53 -2.86 15.39 -7.95
CA GLU A 53 -4.18 15.48 -8.55
C GLU A 53 -4.55 16.92 -8.94
N GLN A 54 -4.23 17.89 -8.08
CA GLN A 54 -4.53 19.31 -8.36
C GLN A 54 -3.66 19.91 -9.46
N ASN A 55 -2.34 19.67 -9.38
CA ASN A 55 -1.38 20.38 -10.22
C ASN A 55 -1.03 19.62 -11.51
N TYR A 56 -1.10 18.29 -11.49
CA TYR A 56 -0.78 17.46 -12.65
C TYR A 56 -2.01 16.77 -13.25
N GLY A 57 -3.05 16.58 -12.46
CA GLY A 57 -4.35 16.09 -12.91
C GLY A 57 -4.46 14.57 -13.07
N CYS A 58 -3.70 13.79 -12.28
CA CYS A 58 -3.87 12.35 -12.17
C CYS A 58 -3.39 11.81 -10.81
N ALA A 59 -3.89 10.65 -10.40
CA ALA A 59 -3.41 9.93 -9.21
C ALA A 59 -2.13 9.14 -9.51
N ALA A 60 -1.29 8.92 -8.49
CA ALA A 60 -0.02 8.17 -8.62
C ALA A 60 -0.18 6.65 -8.54
N CYS A 61 -1.35 6.15 -8.18
CA CYS A 61 -1.57 4.77 -7.71
C CYS A 61 -1.10 3.70 -8.69
N VAL A 62 -1.41 3.82 -10.00
CA VAL A 62 -0.98 2.83 -10.98
C VAL A 62 0.54 2.78 -11.13
N THR A 63 1.24 3.91 -11.04
CA THR A 63 2.70 3.94 -11.06
C THR A 63 3.27 3.23 -9.84
N MET A 64 2.76 3.50 -8.64
CA MET A 64 3.18 2.83 -7.40
C MET A 64 2.88 1.33 -7.45
N SER A 65 1.70 0.94 -7.94
CA SER A 65 1.31 -0.46 -8.12
C SER A 65 2.29 -1.21 -9.06
N MET A 66 2.66 -0.60 -10.19
CA MET A 66 3.61 -1.17 -11.14
C MET A 66 5.06 -1.24 -10.60
N LEU A 67 5.47 -0.29 -9.76
CA LEU A 67 6.76 -0.33 -9.07
C LEU A 67 6.78 -1.48 -8.05
N GLY A 68 5.76 -1.58 -7.21
CA GLY A 68 5.62 -2.67 -6.23
C GLY A 68 5.62 -4.05 -6.88
N GLU A 69 5.00 -4.20 -8.06
CA GLU A 69 5.06 -5.45 -8.83
C GLU A 69 6.49 -5.85 -9.23
N LYS A 70 7.37 -4.86 -9.41
CA LYS A 70 8.80 -5.05 -9.71
C LYS A 70 9.68 -5.15 -8.47
N LEU A 71 9.11 -5.39 -7.29
CA LEU A 71 9.80 -5.44 -6.00
C LEU A 71 10.45 -4.10 -5.58
N LEU A 72 9.93 -2.98 -6.07
CA LEU A 72 10.32 -1.64 -5.65
C LEU A 72 9.15 -1.02 -4.87
N PRO A 73 9.17 -1.10 -3.53
CA PRO A 73 8.10 -0.57 -2.69
C PRO A 73 7.84 0.90 -2.93
N ALA A 74 6.57 1.26 -3.07
CA ALA A 74 6.14 2.64 -3.30
C ALA A 74 4.98 3.00 -2.37
N ALA A 75 5.28 3.72 -1.31
CA ALA A 75 4.30 4.18 -0.33
C ALA A 75 3.55 5.42 -0.82
N CYS A 76 2.28 5.52 -0.49
CA CYS A 76 1.43 6.67 -0.74
C CYS A 76 1.65 7.75 0.33
N GLU A 77 1.19 8.99 0.06
CA GLU A 77 1.06 10.08 1.04
C GLU A 77 2.37 10.49 1.73
N VAL A 78 3.50 10.32 1.04
CA VAL A 78 4.85 10.60 1.58
C VAL A 78 5.15 9.80 2.85
N ASP A 79 4.50 8.66 3.04
CA ASP A 79 4.74 7.82 4.21
C ASP A 79 6.09 7.12 4.13
N ILE A 80 7.14 7.81 4.57
CA ILE A 80 8.52 7.31 4.55
C ILE A 80 8.64 6.08 5.46
N ALA A 81 8.05 6.10 6.66
CA ALA A 81 8.08 4.97 7.57
C ALA A 81 7.33 3.76 6.99
N GLY A 82 6.23 4.01 6.27
CA GLY A 82 5.52 2.99 5.50
C GLY A 82 6.37 2.43 4.36
N ALA A 83 7.10 3.26 3.61
CA ALA A 83 8.00 2.81 2.56
C ALA A 83 9.12 1.91 3.11
N VAL A 84 9.71 2.27 4.26
CA VAL A 84 10.72 1.44 4.95
C VAL A 84 10.10 0.14 5.45
N SER A 85 8.87 0.18 5.98
CA SER A 85 8.15 -1.02 6.41
C SER A 85 7.88 -1.98 5.23
N MET A 86 7.43 -1.44 4.10
CA MET A 86 7.24 -2.21 2.87
C MET A 86 8.57 -2.80 2.36
N TYR A 87 9.66 -2.04 2.43
CA TYR A 87 10.97 -2.50 1.99
C TYR A 87 11.49 -3.65 2.85
N ALA A 88 11.37 -3.54 4.18
CA ALA A 88 11.72 -4.63 5.09
C ALA A 88 10.94 -5.91 4.79
N LEU A 89 9.62 -5.80 4.58
CA LEU A 89 8.77 -6.93 4.19
C LEU A 89 9.17 -7.51 2.82
N THR A 90 9.49 -6.66 1.84
CA THR A 90 9.91 -7.10 0.51
C THR A 90 11.21 -7.89 0.57
N LEU A 91 12.18 -7.44 1.38
CA LEU A 91 13.44 -8.16 1.58
C LEU A 91 13.23 -9.50 2.29
N ALA A 92 12.45 -9.50 3.37
CA ALA A 92 12.19 -10.71 4.16
C ALA A 92 11.44 -11.78 3.35
N ALA A 93 10.46 -11.37 2.56
CA ALA A 93 9.63 -12.28 1.76
C ALA A 93 10.21 -12.61 0.39
N GLN A 94 11.20 -11.85 -0.09
CA GLN A 94 11.62 -11.83 -1.49
C GLN A 94 10.42 -11.72 -2.43
N GLY A 95 9.46 -10.89 -2.04
CA GLY A 95 8.15 -10.77 -2.68
C GLY A 95 7.56 -9.37 -2.55
N GLN A 96 6.47 -9.14 -3.26
CA GLN A 96 5.79 -7.85 -3.29
C GLN A 96 5.16 -7.52 -1.93
N SER A 97 5.22 -6.24 -1.56
CA SER A 97 4.53 -5.67 -0.39
C SER A 97 3.53 -4.59 -0.82
N ALA A 98 2.59 -4.27 0.06
CA ALA A 98 1.61 -3.21 -0.13
C ALA A 98 1.46 -2.39 1.15
N LEU A 99 0.99 -1.14 1.03
CA LEU A 99 0.61 -0.28 2.14
C LEU A 99 -0.91 -0.17 2.19
N LEU A 100 -1.49 -0.33 3.38
CA LEU A 100 -2.92 -0.29 3.61
C LEU A 100 -3.25 0.55 4.83
N ASP A 101 -4.54 0.92 4.94
CA ASP A 101 -5.14 1.46 6.15
C ASP A 101 -5.76 0.35 6.99
N TRP A 102 -5.58 0.40 8.29
CA TRP A 102 -6.56 -0.20 9.22
C TRP A 102 -7.82 0.67 9.18
N ASN A 103 -8.79 0.29 8.34
CA ASN A 103 -9.91 1.19 8.01
C ASN A 103 -11.13 0.99 8.91
N ASN A 104 -11.89 -0.06 8.70
CA ASN A 104 -13.19 -0.27 9.39
C ASN A 104 -13.30 -1.67 9.97
N ASN A 105 -14.11 -1.80 11.02
CA ASN A 105 -14.59 -3.10 11.46
C ASN A 105 -15.35 -3.81 10.32
N PHE A 106 -15.30 -5.12 10.29
CA PHE A 106 -16.07 -5.92 9.36
C PHE A 106 -17.21 -6.62 10.09
N ALA A 107 -18.43 -6.19 9.83
CA ALA A 107 -19.64 -6.69 10.47
C ALA A 107 -19.51 -6.76 12.01
N GLU A 108 -19.99 -7.83 12.63
CA GLU A 108 -19.92 -8.06 14.07
C GLU A 108 -18.68 -8.86 14.52
N ASP A 109 -17.83 -9.27 13.57
CA ASP A 109 -16.64 -10.06 13.91
C ASP A 109 -15.50 -9.14 14.40
N ARG A 110 -15.23 -9.22 15.69
CA ARG A 110 -14.24 -8.39 16.39
C ARG A 110 -12.79 -8.69 15.99
N ASN A 111 -12.54 -9.80 15.31
CA ASN A 111 -11.24 -10.18 14.77
C ASN A 111 -11.07 -9.85 13.29
N LYS A 112 -12.11 -9.28 12.65
CA LYS A 112 -12.04 -8.87 11.25
C LYS A 112 -12.06 -7.36 11.09
N CYS A 113 -11.31 -6.89 10.12
CA CYS A 113 -11.37 -5.49 9.66
C CYS A 113 -11.23 -5.40 8.14
N VAL A 114 -11.67 -4.28 7.62
CA VAL A 114 -11.42 -3.90 6.24
C VAL A 114 -10.11 -3.15 6.19
N CYS A 115 -9.18 -3.62 5.38
CA CYS A 115 -7.98 -2.89 5.02
C CYS A 115 -8.11 -2.43 3.57
N THR A 116 -7.84 -1.17 3.31
CA THR A 116 -7.99 -0.58 1.99
C THR A 116 -6.92 0.48 1.75
N HIS A 117 -6.73 0.83 0.50
CA HIS A 117 -6.00 2.02 0.09
C HIS A 117 -6.43 2.44 -1.33
N CYS A 118 -6.04 3.62 -1.76
CA CYS A 118 -6.36 4.17 -3.09
C CYS A 118 -5.74 3.37 -4.28
N GLY A 119 -4.96 2.33 -4.00
CA GLY A 119 -4.54 1.34 -4.99
C GLY A 119 -3.06 1.34 -5.37
N ASN A 120 -2.17 1.45 -4.38
CA ASN A 120 -0.74 1.19 -4.60
C ASN A 120 -0.37 -0.31 -4.56
N PHE A 121 -1.36 -1.19 -4.55
CA PHE A 121 -1.17 -2.64 -4.49
C PHE A 121 -0.56 -3.20 -5.76
N PRO A 122 0.45 -4.08 -5.69
CA PRO A 122 0.95 -4.83 -6.83
C PRO A 122 -0.15 -5.70 -7.46
N LYS A 123 -0.09 -5.91 -8.76
CA LYS A 123 -1.04 -6.75 -9.50
C LYS A 123 -1.14 -8.17 -8.93
N SER A 124 -0.01 -8.72 -8.48
CA SER A 124 0.09 -10.05 -7.86
C SER A 124 -0.69 -10.18 -6.55
N PHE A 125 -1.03 -9.09 -5.89
CA PHE A 125 -1.87 -9.08 -4.69
C PHE A 125 -3.35 -9.28 -5.00
N VAL A 126 -3.79 -8.82 -6.16
CA VAL A 126 -5.21 -8.80 -6.52
C VAL A 126 -5.56 -9.91 -7.52
N ARG A 127 -6.82 -10.28 -7.54
CA ARG A 127 -7.35 -11.21 -8.54
C ARG A 127 -7.25 -10.60 -9.94
N ASN A 128 -7.48 -11.41 -10.96
CA ASN A 128 -7.31 -11.07 -12.37
C ASN A 128 -8.19 -9.92 -12.92
N ASP A 129 -8.92 -9.22 -12.05
CA ASP A 129 -9.84 -8.13 -12.37
C ASP A 129 -9.28 -6.73 -12.09
N LEU A 130 -7.95 -6.57 -12.03
CA LEU A 130 -7.30 -5.28 -11.82
C LEU A 130 -7.75 -4.27 -12.89
N LYS A 131 -8.30 -3.15 -12.45
CA LYS A 131 -8.75 -2.08 -13.34
C LYS A 131 -8.37 -0.71 -12.81
N LEU A 132 -8.21 0.25 -13.72
CA LEU A 132 -8.02 1.65 -13.37
C LEU A 132 -9.36 2.36 -13.23
N GLY A 133 -9.39 3.34 -12.36
CA GLY A 133 -10.57 4.17 -12.13
C GLY A 133 -10.23 5.51 -11.50
N THR A 134 -11.23 6.13 -10.91
CA THR A 134 -11.14 7.41 -10.19
C THR A 134 -11.61 7.21 -8.76
N LEU A 135 -11.10 7.97 -7.81
CA LEU A 135 -11.49 7.88 -6.40
C LEU A 135 -12.70 8.79 -6.13
N GLY A 136 -13.82 8.20 -5.73
CA GLY A 136 -15.06 8.93 -5.48
C GLY A 136 -14.96 9.89 -4.29
N VAL A 137 -14.25 9.52 -3.24
CA VAL A 137 -14.05 10.36 -2.04
C VAL A 137 -13.22 11.60 -2.39
N LEU A 138 -12.04 11.43 -2.97
CA LEU A 138 -11.15 12.53 -3.36
C LEU A 138 -11.72 13.34 -4.52
N GLY A 139 -12.45 12.71 -5.42
CA GLY A 139 -13.07 13.34 -6.56
C GLY A 139 -14.11 14.42 -6.22
N ARG A 140 -14.65 14.42 -5.00
CA ARG A 140 -15.58 15.46 -4.53
C ARG A 140 -14.92 16.82 -4.39
N THR A 141 -13.67 16.85 -3.97
CA THR A 141 -12.90 18.10 -3.75
C THR A 141 -11.92 18.42 -4.88
N LEU A 142 -11.31 17.39 -5.47
CA LEU A 142 -10.24 17.54 -6.46
C LEU A 142 -10.73 17.46 -7.92
N GLY A 143 -12.00 17.09 -8.11
CA GLY A 143 -12.55 16.78 -9.43
C GLY A 143 -12.27 15.31 -9.81
N LYS A 144 -13.33 14.56 -10.09
CA LYS A 144 -13.29 13.11 -10.33
C LYS A 144 -12.23 12.70 -11.36
N VAL A 145 -12.13 13.45 -12.47
CA VAL A 145 -11.19 13.14 -13.57
C VAL A 145 -9.72 13.27 -13.15
N ASN A 146 -9.43 14.14 -12.19
CA ASN A 146 -8.07 14.35 -11.69
C ASN A 146 -7.60 13.22 -10.77
N THR A 147 -8.49 12.38 -10.27
CA THR A 147 -8.16 11.21 -9.47
C THR A 147 -8.02 9.93 -10.31
N PHE A 148 -8.00 10.04 -11.64
CA PHE A 148 -7.78 8.90 -12.53
C PHE A 148 -6.36 8.36 -12.37
N GLY A 149 -6.27 7.04 -12.29
CA GLY A 149 -5.03 6.29 -12.04
C GLY A 149 -5.09 5.49 -10.74
N ALA A 150 -6.19 5.63 -9.98
CA ALA A 150 -6.49 4.71 -8.89
C ALA A 150 -6.63 3.28 -9.40
N VAL A 151 -6.12 2.34 -8.63
CA VAL A 151 -6.17 0.90 -8.96
C VAL A 151 -7.25 0.24 -8.13
N TYR A 152 -8.09 -0.56 -8.79
CA TYR A 152 -9.20 -1.28 -8.18
C TYR A 152 -8.96 -2.77 -8.24
N GLY A 153 -9.23 -3.44 -7.14
CA GLY A 153 -9.19 -4.88 -7.09
C GLY A 153 -9.42 -5.39 -5.67
N LYS A 154 -9.84 -6.64 -5.57
CA LYS A 154 -9.93 -7.35 -4.31
C LYS A 154 -8.66 -8.15 -4.10
N VAL A 155 -8.02 -7.98 -2.95
CA VAL A 155 -6.84 -8.76 -2.58
C VAL A 155 -7.20 -10.24 -2.45
N THR A 156 -6.37 -11.10 -3.00
CA THR A 156 -6.58 -12.54 -2.99
C THR A 156 -6.42 -13.09 -1.57
N LYS A 157 -7.30 -13.99 -1.17
CA LYS A 157 -7.24 -14.64 0.13
C LYS A 157 -5.92 -15.37 0.38
N GLY A 158 -5.54 -15.51 1.65
CA GLY A 158 -4.35 -16.24 2.11
C GLY A 158 -3.71 -15.56 3.32
N ASP A 159 -2.69 -16.21 3.84
CA ASP A 159 -1.95 -15.69 4.97
C ASP A 159 -1.19 -14.42 4.61
N PHE A 160 -0.97 -13.56 5.61
CA PHE A 160 -0.16 -12.35 5.46
C PHE A 160 0.58 -12.02 6.76
N THR A 161 1.71 -11.34 6.58
CA THR A 161 2.41 -10.66 7.68
C THR A 161 2.17 -9.16 7.53
N PHE A 162 1.83 -8.50 8.63
CA PHE A 162 1.75 -7.05 8.73
C PHE A 162 2.89 -6.49 9.56
N PHE A 163 3.40 -5.34 9.15
CA PHE A 163 4.51 -4.67 9.82
C PHE A 163 4.42 -3.16 9.69
N ARG A 164 4.72 -2.44 10.76
CA ARG A 164 4.78 -0.99 10.75
C ARG A 164 5.94 -0.49 11.61
N ILE A 165 6.76 0.35 11.01
CA ILE A 165 7.77 1.17 11.69
C ILE A 165 7.17 2.55 11.92
N SER A 166 7.47 3.15 13.06
CA SER A 166 7.13 4.54 13.37
C SER A 166 8.23 5.15 14.25
N THR A 167 8.20 6.46 14.40
CA THR A 167 9.12 7.21 15.27
C THR A 167 8.43 7.69 16.54
N ASP A 168 9.19 7.81 17.62
CA ASP A 168 8.83 8.60 18.79
C ASP A 168 9.77 9.80 18.84
N ASP A 169 9.37 10.87 18.17
CA ASP A 169 10.22 12.06 18.00
C ASP A 169 10.56 12.74 19.32
N THR A 170 9.72 12.55 20.34
CA THR A 170 9.97 13.12 21.68
C THR A 170 11.10 12.40 22.41
N LYS A 171 11.34 11.12 22.08
CA LYS A 171 12.40 10.30 22.67
C LYS A 171 13.55 10.04 21.71
N GLY A 172 13.42 10.43 20.45
CA GLY A 172 14.41 10.10 19.42
C GLY A 172 14.55 8.58 19.20
N ALA A 173 13.45 7.85 19.28
CA ALA A 173 13.44 6.38 19.21
C ALA A 173 12.63 5.88 18.02
N ILE A 174 13.02 4.73 17.49
CA ILE A 174 12.26 3.97 16.50
C ILE A 174 11.48 2.88 17.23
N LYS A 175 10.22 2.71 16.86
CA LYS A 175 9.32 1.68 17.37
C LYS A 175 8.65 0.96 16.22
N ALA A 176 8.26 -0.29 16.43
CA ALA A 176 7.58 -1.07 15.41
C ALA A 176 6.52 -1.99 16.03
N TYR A 177 5.59 -2.46 15.21
CA TYR A 177 4.76 -3.60 15.53
C TYR A 177 4.70 -4.58 14.35
N LEU A 178 4.55 -5.84 14.67
CA LEU A 178 4.61 -6.98 13.76
C LEU A 178 3.54 -8.01 14.16
N GLY A 179 2.95 -8.68 13.19
CA GLY A 179 2.08 -9.82 13.43
C GLY A 179 1.62 -10.48 12.14
N THR A 180 0.80 -11.51 12.28
CA THR A 180 0.26 -12.28 11.16
C THR A 180 -1.27 -12.30 11.18
N GLY A 181 -1.86 -12.64 10.04
CA GLY A 181 -3.29 -12.79 9.89
C GLY A 181 -3.66 -13.48 8.60
N GLU A 182 -4.94 -13.50 8.29
CA GLU A 182 -5.50 -14.09 7.09
C GLU A 182 -6.30 -13.03 6.30
N ILE A 183 -6.07 -12.93 5.00
CA ILE A 183 -6.94 -12.21 4.08
C ILE A 183 -8.07 -13.17 3.71
N THR A 184 -9.30 -12.77 3.95
CA THR A 184 -10.48 -13.61 3.76
C THR A 184 -11.15 -13.40 2.40
N ASP A 185 -12.09 -14.28 2.05
CA ASP A 185 -12.93 -14.12 0.86
C ASP A 185 -14.21 -13.30 1.09
N ASP A 186 -14.38 -12.74 2.29
CA ASP A 186 -15.57 -11.96 2.62
C ASP A 186 -15.81 -10.84 1.59
N PRO A 187 -17.06 -10.63 1.16
CA PRO A 187 -17.39 -9.60 0.20
C PRO A 187 -17.36 -8.22 0.84
N TYR A 188 -16.75 -7.26 0.17
CA TYR A 188 -16.81 -5.85 0.54
C TYR A 188 -16.66 -4.98 -0.71
N GLY A 189 -17.41 -3.89 -0.79
CA GLY A 189 -17.41 -2.97 -1.93
C GLY A 189 -17.01 -1.55 -1.51
N MET A 190 -15.88 -1.09 -2.03
CA MET A 190 -15.35 0.26 -1.81
C MET A 190 -14.46 0.65 -3.00
N ASP A 191 -14.16 1.94 -3.17
CA ASP A 191 -13.19 2.40 -4.15
C ASP A 191 -11.76 1.97 -3.76
N GLY A 192 -10.92 1.66 -4.74
CA GLY A 192 -9.53 1.27 -4.54
C GLY A 192 -9.30 -0.24 -4.41
N CYS A 193 -8.20 -0.60 -3.78
CA CYS A 193 -7.88 -1.99 -3.46
C CYS A 193 -8.32 -2.33 -2.03
N ILE A 194 -8.90 -3.52 -1.87
CA ILE A 194 -9.61 -3.92 -0.65
C ILE A 194 -9.16 -5.31 -0.21
N ALA A 195 -8.88 -5.43 1.08
CA ALA A 195 -8.73 -6.70 1.78
C ALA A 195 -9.67 -6.74 2.98
N VAL A 196 -10.44 -7.81 3.16
CA VAL A 196 -11.03 -8.12 4.46
C VAL A 196 -10.05 -9.05 5.16
N THR A 197 -9.51 -8.59 6.28
CA THR A 197 -8.49 -9.31 7.04
C THR A 197 -9.05 -9.85 8.34
N LYS A 198 -8.54 -10.99 8.77
CA LYS A 198 -8.78 -11.58 10.08
C LYS A 198 -7.46 -11.64 10.84
N VAL A 199 -7.43 -11.04 12.01
CA VAL A 199 -6.28 -11.01 12.92
C VAL A 199 -6.73 -11.47 14.30
N ASN A 200 -6.05 -12.43 14.88
CA ASN A 200 -6.37 -12.89 16.24
C ASN A 200 -6.21 -11.70 17.20
N ASN A 201 -7.09 -11.62 18.19
CA ASN A 201 -7.04 -10.55 19.19
C ASN A 201 -6.93 -9.12 18.60
N LEU A 202 -7.55 -8.87 17.42
CA LEU A 202 -7.47 -7.59 16.71
C LEU A 202 -7.75 -6.37 17.60
N GLN A 203 -8.69 -6.49 18.53
CA GLN A 203 -9.03 -5.39 19.46
C GLN A 203 -7.85 -5.03 20.39
N THR A 204 -7.01 -6.00 20.72
CA THR A 204 -5.78 -5.76 21.51
C THR A 204 -4.73 -5.04 20.64
N LEU A 205 -4.56 -5.45 19.39
CA LEU A 205 -3.69 -4.77 18.44
C LEU A 205 -4.12 -3.32 18.22
N MET A 206 -5.41 -3.08 17.95
CA MET A 206 -5.92 -1.73 17.72
C MET A 206 -5.73 -0.82 18.95
N LYS A 207 -5.93 -1.34 20.16
CA LYS A 207 -5.64 -0.60 21.39
C LYS A 207 -4.15 -0.29 21.54
N TYR A 208 -3.29 -1.23 21.18
CA TYR A 208 -1.84 -1.02 21.21
C TYR A 208 -1.42 0.09 20.24
N ILE A 209 -1.87 0.02 18.98
CA ILE A 209 -1.63 1.01 17.94
C ILE A 209 -2.04 2.42 18.43
N CYS A 210 -3.28 2.56 18.91
CA CYS A 210 -3.79 3.85 19.40
C CYS A 210 -3.02 4.38 20.62
N LYS A 211 -2.75 3.52 21.62
CA LYS A 211 -2.07 3.93 22.85
C LYS A 211 -0.62 4.34 22.65
N ASN A 212 0.02 3.75 21.66
CA ASN A 212 1.43 4.01 21.37
C ASN A 212 1.63 5.02 20.22
N GLY A 213 0.55 5.65 19.74
CA GLY A 213 0.62 6.69 18.72
C GLY A 213 1.23 6.19 17.40
N PHE A 214 0.81 5.03 16.94
CA PHE A 214 1.10 4.60 15.59
C PHE A 214 0.08 5.17 14.61
N GLU A 215 0.50 5.37 13.38
CA GLU A 215 -0.33 5.78 12.27
C GLU A 215 -1.28 4.64 11.87
N HIS A 216 -2.33 4.98 11.10
CA HIS A 216 -3.29 3.98 10.60
C HIS A 216 -2.77 3.18 9.39
N HIS A 217 -1.72 3.65 8.72
CA HIS A 217 -1.05 2.88 7.67
C HIS A 217 -0.33 1.66 8.23
N VAL A 218 -0.41 0.56 7.52
CA VAL A 218 0.33 -0.67 7.79
C VAL A 218 0.84 -1.28 6.49
N ALA A 219 2.07 -1.76 6.49
CA ALA A 219 2.60 -2.54 5.37
C ALA A 219 2.26 -4.01 5.53
N MET A 220 2.02 -4.72 4.42
CA MET A 220 1.79 -6.16 4.43
C MET A 220 2.45 -6.87 3.27
N VAL A 221 2.73 -8.15 3.49
CA VAL A 221 3.20 -9.12 2.48
C VAL A 221 2.36 -10.39 2.58
N ARG A 222 2.14 -11.08 1.47
CA ARG A 222 1.35 -12.30 1.40
C ARG A 222 2.20 -13.56 1.65
N ASN A 223 2.99 -13.53 2.71
CA ASN A 223 3.83 -14.61 3.21
C ASN A 223 3.91 -14.50 4.72
N ASP A 224 4.20 -15.59 5.40
CA ASP A 224 4.61 -15.55 6.80
C ASP A 224 6.13 -15.34 6.89
N VAL A 225 6.51 -14.13 7.31
CA VAL A 225 7.90 -13.73 7.53
C VAL A 225 8.10 -13.13 8.93
N LYS A 226 7.19 -13.45 9.84
CA LYS A 226 7.18 -12.91 11.20
C LYS A 226 8.50 -13.15 11.92
N GLU A 227 8.99 -14.36 11.94
CA GLU A 227 10.22 -14.71 12.64
C GLU A 227 11.47 -14.03 12.05
N ILE A 228 11.54 -13.93 10.71
CA ILE A 228 12.62 -13.23 10.00
C ILE A 228 12.69 -11.76 10.41
N LEU A 229 11.53 -11.09 10.43
CA LEU A 229 11.46 -9.67 10.82
C LEU A 229 11.68 -9.49 12.32
N ASN A 230 11.18 -10.40 13.16
CA ASN A 230 11.42 -10.34 14.59
C ASN A 230 12.93 -10.34 14.89
N GLU A 231 13.65 -11.31 14.36
CA GLU A 231 15.11 -11.42 14.52
C GLU A 231 15.82 -10.17 13.95
N ALA A 232 15.46 -9.74 12.74
CA ALA A 232 16.12 -8.59 12.11
C ALA A 232 15.90 -7.29 12.88
N ILE A 233 14.70 -7.02 13.39
CA ILE A 233 14.33 -5.75 14.01
C ILE A 233 14.73 -5.72 15.49
N GLU A 234 14.49 -6.78 16.24
CA GLU A 234 14.77 -6.84 17.66
C GLU A 234 16.24 -7.16 17.92
N ASP A 235 16.75 -8.28 17.36
CA ASP A 235 18.08 -8.79 17.70
C ASP A 235 19.20 -8.02 16.98
N TYR A 236 19.04 -7.70 15.69
CA TYR A 236 20.11 -7.02 14.93
C TYR A 236 20.04 -5.50 14.99
N LEU A 237 18.84 -4.91 14.89
CA LEU A 237 18.68 -3.44 14.90
C LEU A 237 18.44 -2.88 16.31
N GLY A 238 17.99 -3.71 17.26
CA GLY A 238 17.71 -3.31 18.64
C GLY A 238 16.57 -2.30 18.75
N TRP A 239 15.62 -2.30 17.81
CA TRP A 239 14.48 -1.41 17.85
C TRP A 239 13.37 -1.95 18.74
N ASN A 240 12.58 -1.04 19.31
CA ASN A 240 11.44 -1.43 20.15
C ASN A 240 10.33 -2.05 19.29
N LEU A 241 10.22 -3.38 19.35
CA LEU A 241 9.27 -4.16 18.59
C LEU A 241 8.18 -4.75 19.47
N TYR A 242 6.93 -4.56 19.08
CA TYR A 242 5.78 -5.29 19.62
C TYR A 242 5.37 -6.40 18.64
N VAL A 243 5.51 -7.64 19.05
CA VAL A 243 5.02 -8.80 18.31
C VAL A 243 3.61 -9.13 18.78
N HIS A 244 2.65 -9.08 17.87
CA HIS A 244 1.25 -9.40 18.13
C HIS A 244 0.97 -10.88 17.89
N GLU A 245 0.26 -11.55 18.85
CA GLU A 245 -0.09 -12.96 18.85
C GLU A 245 -1.61 -13.21 18.74
#